data_a4d667f3a67d91504cd1dcf6f149fb07
#
_entry.id   a4d667f3a67d91504cd1dcf6f149fb07
#
_cell.length_a   1.000
_cell.length_b   1.000
_cell.length_c   1.000
_cell.angle_alpha   90.00
_cell.angle_beta   90.00
_cell.angle_gamma   90.00
#
_symmetry.space_group_name_H-M   'P 1'
#
loop_
_entity.id
_entity.type
_entity.pdbx_description
1 polymer ?
#
loop_
_entity_poly.entity_id
_entity_poly.type
_entity_poly.pdbx_seq_one_letter_code
_entity_poly.pdbx_strand_id
1 'polypeptide(L)'
;MNMEKFTERSRGFLQAAQTIAMREGHQRVVPEHLLKALMDDDEGLSANLIRRAGGEPKRVQESVDQRVARMPRVSGGDGQVYVDTALVRVLDEAEKIARKAGDSFVPVERILMALAMVNTKARDALTAGAVTAQTLNAAINDIRKGRTADSASAEEGYDALKKYARDLTEAAAEGKIDPIIGRDD
;
A
#
# COMPACT_ATOMS: atom_id res chain seq x y z
N MET A 1 2.46 -9.49 -16.96
CA MET A 1 1.94 -8.42 -16.10
C MET A 1 2.03 -7.10 -16.84
N ASN A 2 0.95 -6.37 -16.89
CA ASN A 2 0.92 -5.12 -17.65
C ASN A 2 1.02 -3.93 -16.69
N MET A 3 2.22 -3.36 -16.61
CA MET A 3 2.48 -2.25 -15.70
C MET A 3 1.71 -0.98 -16.04
N GLU A 4 1.26 -0.86 -17.28
CA GLU A 4 0.48 0.31 -17.68
C GLU A 4 -0.89 0.35 -17.00
N LYS A 5 -1.37 -0.78 -16.52
CA LYS A 5 -2.64 -0.82 -15.80
C LYS A 5 -2.53 -0.37 -14.35
N PHE A 6 -1.32 -0.16 -13.85
CA PHE A 6 -1.12 0.30 -12.49
C PHE A 6 -1.03 1.83 -12.46
N THR A 7 -1.53 2.44 -11.39
CA THR A 7 -1.40 3.88 -11.24
C THR A 7 0.07 4.27 -11.15
N GLU A 8 0.36 5.54 -11.37
CA GLU A 8 1.73 6.05 -11.25
C GLU A 8 2.29 5.80 -9.86
N ARG A 9 1.46 6.02 -8.84
CA ARG A 9 1.88 5.80 -7.45
C ARG A 9 2.19 4.33 -7.21
N SER A 10 1.33 3.43 -7.70
CA SER A 10 1.58 1.99 -7.59
C SER A 10 2.89 1.58 -8.25
N ARG A 11 3.16 2.11 -9.45
CA ARG A 11 4.41 1.82 -10.14
C ARG A 11 5.61 2.32 -9.36
N GLY A 12 5.47 3.49 -8.71
CA GLY A 12 6.52 4.02 -7.86
C GLY A 12 6.86 3.10 -6.69
N PHE A 13 5.86 2.51 -6.08
CA PHE A 13 6.10 1.57 -4.97
C PHE A 13 6.70 0.27 -5.44
N LEU A 14 6.32 -0.19 -6.64
CA LEU A 14 6.96 -1.38 -7.20
C LEU A 14 8.43 -1.14 -7.47
N GLN A 15 8.76 0.05 -7.97
CA GLN A 15 10.16 0.42 -8.17
C GLN A 15 10.90 0.56 -6.84
N ALA A 16 10.26 1.12 -5.83
CA ALA A 16 10.84 1.24 -4.50
C ALA A 16 11.12 -0.15 -3.89
N ALA A 17 10.21 -1.11 -4.12
CA ALA A 17 10.41 -2.49 -3.66
C ALA A 17 11.65 -3.09 -4.29
N GLN A 18 11.84 -2.87 -5.58
CA GLN A 18 13.02 -3.35 -6.30
C GLN A 18 14.29 -2.72 -5.73
N THR A 19 14.25 -1.41 -5.45
CA THR A 19 15.38 -0.70 -4.86
C THR A 19 15.73 -1.25 -3.49
N ILE A 20 14.72 -1.56 -2.67
CA ILE A 20 14.95 -2.15 -1.35
C ILE A 20 15.66 -3.51 -1.50
N ALA A 21 15.17 -4.35 -2.41
CA ALA A 21 15.78 -5.66 -2.63
C ALA A 21 17.25 -5.52 -3.03
N MET A 22 17.54 -4.60 -3.95
CA MET A 22 18.91 -4.36 -4.40
C MET A 22 19.80 -3.87 -3.26
N ARG A 23 19.30 -2.91 -2.50
CA ARG A 23 20.06 -2.32 -1.38
C ARG A 23 20.38 -3.35 -0.32
N GLU A 24 19.45 -4.28 -0.07
CA GLU A 24 19.63 -5.30 0.96
C GLU A 24 20.39 -6.53 0.46
N GLY A 25 20.80 -6.55 -0.79
CA GLY A 25 21.51 -7.68 -1.34
C GLY A 25 20.65 -8.90 -1.60
N HIS A 26 19.37 -8.70 -1.85
CA HIS A 26 18.45 -9.78 -2.16
C HIS A 26 18.32 -9.92 -3.67
N GLN A 27 18.35 -11.16 -4.17
CA GLN A 27 18.28 -11.39 -5.61
C GLN A 27 16.85 -11.38 -6.14
N ARG A 28 15.87 -11.56 -5.27
CA ARG A 28 14.48 -11.59 -5.69
C ARG A 28 13.69 -10.52 -4.97
N VAL A 29 12.78 -9.89 -5.73
CA VAL A 29 11.82 -8.95 -5.15
C VAL A 29 10.62 -9.76 -4.69
N VAL A 30 10.39 -9.78 -3.39
CA VAL A 30 9.31 -10.57 -2.78
C VAL A 30 8.23 -9.63 -2.21
N PRO A 31 7.06 -10.16 -1.85
CA PRO A 31 6.00 -9.31 -1.29
C PRO A 31 6.42 -8.49 -0.07
N GLU A 32 7.34 -8.99 0.75
CA GLU A 32 7.84 -8.23 1.91
C GLU A 32 8.50 -6.92 1.48
N HIS A 33 9.21 -6.93 0.36
CA HIS A 33 9.82 -5.69 -0.14
C HIS A 33 8.74 -4.68 -0.53
N LEU A 34 7.67 -5.15 -1.15
CA LEU A 34 6.59 -4.27 -1.55
C LEU A 34 5.86 -3.70 -0.34
N LEU A 35 5.56 -4.54 0.64
CA LEU A 35 4.91 -4.07 1.86
C LEU A 35 5.81 -3.06 2.58
N LYS A 36 7.11 -3.32 2.66
CA LYS A 36 8.04 -2.39 3.28
C LYS A 36 8.04 -1.05 2.53
N ALA A 37 8.04 -1.08 1.19
CA ALA A 37 7.97 0.15 0.41
C ALA A 37 6.70 0.95 0.74
N LEU A 38 5.57 0.26 0.87
CA LEU A 38 4.31 0.90 1.22
C LEU A 38 4.35 1.50 2.63
N MET A 39 4.98 0.81 3.57
CA MET A 39 5.05 1.28 4.95
C MET A 39 6.08 2.39 5.13
N ASP A 40 7.12 2.42 4.30
CA ASP A 40 8.15 3.46 4.35
C ASP A 40 7.68 4.79 3.74
N ASP A 41 6.47 4.81 3.18
CA ASP A 41 5.93 6.00 2.50
C ASP A 41 5.67 7.13 3.48
N ASP A 42 6.28 8.29 3.24
CA ASP A 42 6.13 9.47 4.10
C ASP A 42 4.71 10.02 4.08
N GLU A 43 4.00 9.88 2.97
CA GLU A 43 2.61 10.33 2.89
C GLU A 43 1.68 9.43 3.69
N GLY A 44 2.09 8.19 3.92
CA GLY A 44 1.42 7.30 4.85
C GLY A 44 0.06 6.78 4.41
N LEU A 45 -0.18 6.65 3.11
CA LEU A 45 -1.47 6.14 2.64
C LEU A 45 -1.78 4.76 3.20
N SER A 46 -0.82 3.84 3.08
CA SER A 46 -1.03 2.48 3.59
C SER A 46 -1.15 2.45 5.11
N ALA A 47 -0.33 3.22 5.81
CA ALA A 47 -0.42 3.30 7.28
C ALA A 47 -1.78 3.83 7.71
N ASN A 48 -2.31 4.83 7.01
CA ASN A 48 -3.61 5.38 7.33
C ASN A 48 -4.74 4.39 7.09
N LEU A 49 -4.65 3.60 6.00
CA LEU A 49 -5.63 2.55 5.73
C LEU A 49 -5.60 1.49 6.81
N ILE A 50 -4.42 1.08 7.23
CA ILE A 50 -4.25 0.10 8.30
C ILE A 50 -4.87 0.62 9.59
N ARG A 51 -4.64 1.89 9.89
CA ARG A 51 -5.21 2.51 11.10
C ARG A 51 -6.73 2.55 11.05
N ARG A 52 -7.30 2.90 9.90
CA ARG A 52 -8.75 2.89 9.70
C ARG A 52 -9.33 1.49 9.82
N ALA A 53 -8.56 0.49 9.45
CA ALA A 53 -8.98 -0.90 9.58
C ALA A 53 -8.88 -1.42 11.01
N GLY A 54 -8.44 -0.59 11.95
CA GLY A 54 -8.27 -1.00 13.33
C GLY A 54 -6.94 -1.68 13.59
N GLY A 55 -6.02 -1.66 12.62
CA GLY A 55 -4.72 -2.26 12.77
C GLY A 55 -3.70 -1.31 13.37
N GLU A 56 -2.48 -1.82 13.54
CA GLU A 56 -1.38 -1.08 14.14
C GLU A 56 -0.23 -0.95 13.14
N PRO A 57 -0.15 0.19 12.45
CA PRO A 57 0.87 0.37 11.41
C PRO A 57 2.29 0.16 11.92
N LYS A 58 2.57 0.59 13.14
CA LYS A 58 3.90 0.45 13.72
C LYS A 58 4.30 -1.01 13.84
N ARG A 59 3.36 -1.88 14.22
CA ARG A 59 3.64 -3.31 14.32
C ARG A 59 3.85 -3.94 12.95
N VAL A 60 3.08 -3.51 11.96
CA VAL A 60 3.29 -3.98 10.59
C VAL A 60 4.69 -3.59 10.12
N GLN A 61 5.07 -2.32 10.37
CA GLN A 61 6.39 -1.84 10.00
C GLN A 61 7.51 -2.65 10.67
N GLU A 62 7.39 -2.86 11.97
CA GLU A 62 8.39 -3.63 12.71
C GLU A 62 8.50 -5.06 12.17
N SER A 63 7.37 -5.68 11.92
CA SER A 63 7.35 -7.06 11.44
C SER A 63 7.97 -7.18 10.05
N VAL A 64 7.60 -6.29 9.13
CA VAL A 64 8.14 -6.37 7.78
C VAL A 64 9.61 -6.01 7.75
N ASP A 65 10.04 -5.04 8.56
CA ASP A 65 11.45 -4.67 8.65
C ASP A 65 12.29 -5.85 9.14
N GLN A 66 11.81 -6.56 10.15
CA GLN A 66 12.51 -7.73 10.66
C GLN A 66 12.59 -8.84 9.62
N ARG A 67 11.49 -9.07 8.90
CA ARG A 67 11.47 -10.13 7.88
C ARG A 67 12.44 -9.84 6.76
N VAL A 68 12.50 -8.59 6.31
CA VAL A 68 13.44 -8.18 5.26
C VAL A 68 14.86 -8.30 5.77
N ALA A 69 15.13 -7.88 7.01
CA ALA A 69 16.48 -7.94 7.58
C ALA A 69 16.97 -9.37 7.75
N ARG A 70 16.08 -10.33 7.95
CA ARG A 70 16.44 -11.74 8.15
C ARG A 70 16.62 -12.52 6.87
N MET A 71 16.23 -11.96 5.74
CA MET A 71 16.38 -12.65 4.46
C MET A 71 17.86 -12.80 4.12
N PRO A 72 18.25 -13.96 3.54
CA PRO A 72 19.65 -14.17 3.17
C PRO A 72 20.12 -13.14 2.17
N ARG A 73 21.31 -12.60 2.40
CA ARG A 73 21.95 -11.69 1.47
C ARG A 73 22.85 -12.50 0.55
N VAL A 74 22.88 -12.09 -0.71
CA VAL A 74 23.75 -12.73 -1.69
C VAL A 74 24.84 -11.75 -2.08
N SER A 75 26.09 -12.17 -1.90
CA SER A 75 27.23 -11.37 -2.32
C SER A 75 27.81 -11.96 -3.59
N GLY A 76 28.35 -11.12 -4.45
CA GLY A 76 29.01 -11.57 -5.66
C GLY A 76 28.08 -11.99 -6.77
N GLY A 77 26.81 -11.59 -6.73
CA GLY A 77 25.88 -11.85 -7.81
C GLY A 77 26.12 -10.91 -8.97
N ASP A 78 25.29 -11.05 -10.01
CA ASP A 78 25.37 -10.20 -11.21
C ASP A 78 24.76 -8.82 -11.01
N GLY A 79 24.31 -8.51 -9.81
CA GLY A 79 23.71 -7.20 -9.50
C GLY A 79 22.29 -7.05 -9.97
N GLN A 80 21.70 -8.09 -10.54
CA GLN A 80 20.31 -8.03 -11.00
C GLN A 80 19.38 -8.60 -9.96
N VAL A 81 18.16 -8.07 -9.93
CA VAL A 81 17.09 -8.61 -9.11
C VAL A 81 15.98 -9.08 -10.02
N TYR A 82 15.34 -10.15 -9.60
CA TYR A 82 14.28 -10.80 -10.35
C TYR A 82 12.99 -10.76 -9.53
N VAL A 83 11.86 -10.65 -10.22
CA VAL A 83 10.56 -10.65 -9.54
C VAL A 83 10.22 -12.08 -9.13
N ASP A 84 9.96 -12.29 -7.83
CA ASP A 84 9.59 -13.59 -7.33
C ASP A 84 8.15 -13.94 -7.74
N THR A 85 7.88 -15.24 -7.91
CA THR A 85 6.54 -15.68 -8.28
C THR A 85 5.49 -15.30 -7.25
N ALA A 86 5.87 -15.24 -5.97
CA ALA A 86 4.94 -14.80 -4.93
C ALA A 86 4.49 -13.36 -5.15
N LEU A 87 5.40 -12.49 -5.60
CA LEU A 87 5.05 -11.12 -5.91
C LEU A 87 4.14 -11.03 -7.13
N VAL A 88 4.43 -11.84 -8.15
CA VAL A 88 3.56 -11.90 -9.34
C VAL A 88 2.14 -12.28 -8.92
N ARG A 89 1.98 -13.26 -8.04
CA ARG A 89 0.66 -13.67 -7.57
C ARG A 89 -0.07 -12.54 -6.84
N VAL A 90 0.65 -11.76 -6.03
CA VAL A 90 0.06 -10.62 -5.34
C VAL A 90 -0.43 -9.59 -6.36
N LEU A 91 0.40 -9.29 -7.36
CA LEU A 91 0.04 -8.27 -8.35
C LEU A 91 -1.11 -8.74 -9.24
N ASP A 92 -1.16 -10.04 -9.58
CA ASP A 92 -2.28 -10.61 -10.33
C ASP A 92 -3.58 -10.51 -9.52
N GLU A 93 -3.49 -10.76 -8.22
CA GLU A 93 -4.66 -10.63 -7.35
C GLU A 93 -5.11 -9.18 -7.26
N ALA A 94 -4.18 -8.25 -7.19
CA ALA A 94 -4.50 -6.82 -7.17
C ALA A 94 -5.25 -6.40 -8.44
N GLU A 95 -4.84 -6.92 -9.60
CA GLU A 95 -5.54 -6.65 -10.85
C GLU A 95 -6.95 -7.22 -10.83
N LYS A 96 -7.14 -8.43 -10.31
CA LYS A 96 -8.46 -9.03 -10.19
C LYS A 96 -9.37 -8.21 -9.29
N ILE A 97 -8.86 -7.79 -8.14
CA ILE A 97 -9.64 -7.01 -7.18
C ILE A 97 -10.05 -5.68 -7.81
N ALA A 98 -9.11 -5.01 -8.47
CA ALA A 98 -9.39 -3.74 -9.12
C ALA A 98 -10.45 -3.89 -10.19
N ARG A 99 -10.34 -4.92 -11.01
CA ARG A 99 -11.30 -5.17 -12.09
C ARG A 99 -12.69 -5.43 -11.53
N LYS A 100 -12.80 -6.23 -10.48
CA LYS A 100 -14.09 -6.51 -9.84
C LYS A 100 -14.73 -5.26 -9.24
N ALA A 101 -13.90 -4.33 -8.77
CA ALA A 101 -14.37 -3.09 -8.17
C ALA A 101 -14.70 -2.03 -9.20
N GLY A 102 -14.45 -2.30 -10.48
CA GLY A 102 -14.70 -1.33 -11.54
C GLY A 102 -13.56 -0.36 -11.79
N ASP A 103 -12.39 -0.62 -11.20
CA ASP A 103 -11.22 0.24 -11.39
C ASP A 103 -10.58 -0.05 -12.75
N SER A 104 -10.32 1.00 -13.51
CA SER A 104 -9.60 0.87 -14.78
C SER A 104 -8.10 0.75 -14.57
N PHE A 105 -7.61 1.30 -13.45
CA PHE A 105 -6.20 1.22 -13.05
C PHE A 105 -6.10 0.59 -11.67
N VAL A 106 -4.97 -0.05 -11.40
CA VAL A 106 -4.74 -0.70 -10.10
C VAL A 106 -4.10 0.31 -9.15
N PRO A 107 -4.85 0.84 -8.19
CA PRO A 107 -4.31 1.78 -7.22
C PRO A 107 -3.63 1.06 -6.06
N VAL A 108 -2.93 1.83 -5.24
CA VAL A 108 -2.14 1.32 -4.12
C VAL A 108 -2.99 0.51 -3.15
N GLU A 109 -4.21 0.97 -2.86
CA GLU A 109 -5.05 0.25 -1.89
C GLU A 109 -5.44 -1.15 -2.36
N ARG A 110 -5.52 -1.37 -3.68
CA ARG A 110 -5.79 -2.72 -4.18
C ARG A 110 -4.57 -3.61 -4.04
N ILE A 111 -3.37 -3.04 -4.16
CA ILE A 111 -2.13 -3.77 -3.90
C ILE A 111 -2.06 -4.16 -2.42
N LEU A 112 -2.36 -3.22 -1.53
CA LEU A 112 -2.36 -3.50 -0.09
C LEU A 112 -3.40 -4.59 0.24
N MET A 113 -4.57 -4.52 -0.37
CA MET A 113 -5.62 -5.52 -0.19
C MET A 113 -5.14 -6.90 -0.66
N ALA A 114 -4.47 -6.96 -1.81
CA ALA A 114 -3.94 -8.22 -2.32
C ALA A 114 -2.90 -8.81 -1.37
N LEU A 115 -2.04 -7.94 -0.79
CA LEU A 115 -1.07 -8.39 0.21
C LEU A 115 -1.75 -9.00 1.43
N ALA A 116 -2.93 -8.49 1.79
CA ALA A 116 -3.69 -9.03 2.91
C ALA A 116 -4.40 -10.34 2.57
N MET A 117 -4.61 -10.61 1.30
CA MET A 117 -5.35 -11.80 0.86
C MET A 117 -4.47 -12.98 0.49
N VAL A 118 -3.38 -12.73 -0.23
CA VAL A 118 -2.53 -13.79 -0.74
C VAL A 118 -1.64 -14.32 0.39
N ASN A 119 -1.54 -15.64 0.48
CA ASN A 119 -0.77 -16.29 1.55
C ASN A 119 0.73 -16.12 1.30
N THR A 120 1.31 -15.09 1.88
CA THR A 120 2.73 -14.79 1.82
C THR A 120 3.20 -14.30 3.18
N LYS A 121 4.50 -14.14 3.33
CA LYS A 121 5.06 -13.59 4.57
C LYS A 121 4.68 -12.13 4.78
N ALA A 122 4.37 -11.42 3.71
CA ALA A 122 3.85 -10.05 3.84
C ALA A 122 2.48 -10.06 4.53
N ARG A 123 1.62 -11.04 4.20
CA ARG A 123 0.36 -11.19 4.89
C ARG A 123 0.57 -11.46 6.39
N ASP A 124 1.57 -12.26 6.70
CA ASP A 124 1.91 -12.54 8.11
C ASP A 124 2.29 -11.25 8.84
N ALA A 125 3.02 -10.35 8.18
CA ALA A 125 3.39 -9.08 8.78
C ALA A 125 2.15 -8.20 9.01
N LEU A 126 1.21 -8.21 8.07
CA LEU A 126 -0.05 -7.48 8.24
C LEU A 126 -0.86 -8.06 9.41
N THR A 127 -0.92 -9.38 9.50
CA THR A 127 -1.60 -10.06 10.60
C THR A 127 -0.98 -9.70 11.95
N ALA A 128 0.34 -9.55 12.00
CA ALA A 128 1.04 -9.16 13.21
C ALA A 128 0.59 -7.77 13.70
N GLY A 129 0.15 -6.92 12.79
CA GLY A 129 -0.40 -5.61 13.11
C GLY A 129 -1.91 -5.58 13.18
N ALA A 130 -2.55 -6.74 13.32
CA ALA A 130 -4.01 -6.88 13.45
C ALA A 130 -4.78 -6.43 12.20
N VAL A 131 -4.18 -6.60 11.03
CA VAL A 131 -4.83 -6.27 9.76
C VAL A 131 -5.32 -7.55 9.09
N THR A 132 -6.60 -7.58 8.74
CA THR A 132 -7.19 -8.68 7.98
C THR A 132 -7.71 -8.15 6.65
N ALA A 133 -7.95 -9.07 5.71
CA ALA A 133 -8.55 -8.68 4.43
C ALA A 133 -9.91 -8.03 4.63
N GLN A 134 -10.71 -8.53 5.56
CA GLN A 134 -12.06 -8.01 5.79
C GLN A 134 -12.03 -6.59 6.35
N THR A 135 -11.23 -6.33 7.37
CA THR A 135 -11.16 -5.01 7.99
C THR A 135 -10.56 -4.00 7.03
N LEU A 136 -9.59 -4.43 6.24
CA LEU A 136 -8.97 -3.56 5.26
C LEU A 136 -9.94 -3.21 4.14
N ASN A 137 -10.71 -4.18 3.68
CA ASN A 137 -11.70 -3.94 2.63
C ASN A 137 -12.74 -2.90 3.07
N ALA A 138 -13.20 -2.99 4.31
CA ALA A 138 -14.15 -2.02 4.84
C ALA A 138 -13.53 -0.61 4.89
N ALA A 139 -12.27 -0.52 5.30
CA ALA A 139 -11.58 0.77 5.34
C ALA A 139 -11.41 1.37 3.95
N ILE A 140 -11.07 0.54 2.96
CA ILE A 140 -10.90 0.99 1.59
C ILE A 140 -12.23 1.51 1.04
N ASN A 141 -13.30 0.76 1.25
CA ASN A 141 -14.62 1.18 0.77
C ASN A 141 -15.06 2.49 1.40
N ASP A 142 -14.75 2.69 2.66
CA ASP A 142 -15.08 3.93 3.35
C ASP A 142 -14.35 5.13 2.73
N ILE A 143 -13.08 4.97 2.39
CA ILE A 143 -12.31 6.05 1.76
C ILE A 143 -12.80 6.32 0.34
N ARG A 144 -13.04 5.27 -0.42
CA ARG A 144 -13.40 5.39 -1.82
C ARG A 144 -14.83 5.90 -2.02
N LYS A 145 -15.75 5.48 -1.19
CA LYS A 145 -17.17 5.90 -1.24
C LYS A 145 -17.77 5.81 -2.64
N GLY A 146 -17.52 4.68 -3.29
CA GLY A 146 -18.06 4.40 -4.62
C GLY A 146 -17.22 4.92 -5.77
N ARG A 147 -16.15 5.66 -5.51
CA ARG A 147 -15.30 6.14 -6.59
C ARG A 147 -14.44 5.00 -7.12
N THR A 148 -14.11 5.08 -8.41
CA THR A 148 -13.26 4.09 -9.05
C THR A 148 -11.96 4.74 -9.51
N ALA A 149 -10.92 3.93 -9.68
CA ALA A 149 -9.62 4.41 -10.13
C ALA A 149 -9.58 4.38 -11.65
N ASP A 150 -10.00 5.48 -12.27
CA ASP A 150 -10.17 5.56 -13.72
C ASP A 150 -9.02 6.26 -14.44
N SER A 151 -8.00 6.69 -13.72
CA SER A 151 -6.83 7.33 -14.31
C SER A 151 -5.57 6.90 -13.60
N ALA A 152 -4.42 7.15 -14.24
CA ALA A 152 -3.13 6.78 -13.67
C ALA A 152 -2.79 7.57 -12.40
N SER A 153 -3.48 8.67 -12.13
CA SER A 153 -3.26 9.49 -10.94
C SER A 153 -4.48 9.53 -10.03
N ALA A 154 -5.29 8.47 -10.07
CA ALA A 154 -6.56 8.44 -9.34
C ALA A 154 -6.41 8.65 -7.83
N GLU A 155 -5.33 8.11 -7.23
CA GLU A 155 -5.14 8.23 -5.77
C GLU A 155 -4.98 9.68 -5.33
N GLU A 156 -4.50 10.55 -6.18
CA GLU A 156 -4.28 11.95 -5.80
C GLU A 156 -5.58 12.62 -5.38
N GLY A 157 -6.66 12.30 -6.08
CA GLY A 157 -7.96 12.89 -5.79
C GLY A 157 -8.50 12.50 -4.42
N TYR A 158 -8.66 11.20 -4.17
CA TYR A 158 -9.25 10.78 -2.90
C TYR A 158 -8.24 10.80 -1.74
N ASP A 159 -6.96 10.74 -2.02
CA ASP A 159 -5.94 10.91 -0.99
C ASP A 159 -5.95 12.35 -0.49
N ALA A 160 -6.08 13.31 -1.39
CA ALA A 160 -6.19 14.71 -1.02
C ALA A 160 -7.44 14.96 -0.16
N LEU A 161 -8.57 14.36 -0.52
CA LEU A 161 -9.79 14.47 0.27
C LEU A 161 -9.61 13.90 1.68
N LYS A 162 -8.90 12.80 1.77
CA LYS A 162 -8.61 12.17 3.05
C LYS A 162 -7.76 13.07 3.93
N LYS A 163 -6.72 13.67 3.37
CA LYS A 163 -5.88 14.61 4.11
C LYS A 163 -6.67 15.80 4.59
N TYR A 164 -7.52 16.32 3.73
CA TYR A 164 -8.35 17.48 4.06
C TYR A 164 -9.27 17.15 5.23
N ALA A 165 -9.93 16.01 5.19
CA ALA A 165 -10.83 15.60 6.26
C ALA A 165 -10.08 15.40 7.59
N ARG A 166 -8.86 14.88 7.53
CA ARG A 166 -8.04 14.70 8.72
C ARG A 166 -7.64 16.04 9.31
N ASP A 167 -7.25 16.99 8.47
CA ASP A 167 -6.86 18.32 8.92
C ASP A 167 -8.02 19.04 9.57
N LEU A 168 -9.22 18.90 9.01
CA LEU A 168 -10.42 19.45 9.61
C LEU A 168 -10.68 18.88 11.00
N THR A 169 -10.49 17.58 11.15
CA THR A 169 -10.68 16.92 12.44
C THR A 169 -9.68 17.44 13.47
N GLU A 170 -8.43 17.58 13.07
CA GLU A 170 -7.40 18.11 13.94
C GLU A 170 -7.68 19.56 14.32
N ALA A 171 -8.09 20.37 13.37
CA ALA A 171 -8.44 21.77 13.63
C ALA A 171 -9.62 21.88 14.58
N ALA A 172 -10.62 21.02 14.44
CA ALA A 172 -11.77 20.99 15.33
C ALA A 172 -11.34 20.65 16.75
N ALA A 173 -10.45 19.67 16.91
CA ALA A 173 -9.95 19.27 18.22
C ALA A 173 -9.17 20.40 18.89
N GLU A 174 -8.53 21.25 18.11
CA GLU A 174 -7.79 22.41 18.61
C GLU A 174 -8.64 23.67 18.72
N GLY A 175 -9.91 23.59 18.32
CA GLY A 175 -10.77 24.75 18.32
C GLY A 175 -10.46 25.79 17.25
N LYS A 176 -9.83 25.34 16.18
CA LYS A 176 -9.41 26.25 15.11
C LYS A 176 -10.15 26.05 13.79
N ILE A 177 -11.23 25.35 13.82
CA ILE A 177 -11.92 25.04 12.57
C ILE A 177 -12.47 26.30 11.94
N ASP A 178 -12.26 26.46 10.64
CA ASP A 178 -12.74 27.60 9.88
C ASP A 178 -13.84 27.10 8.93
N PRO A 179 -15.05 27.66 9.04
CA PRO A 179 -16.16 27.15 8.22
C PRO A 179 -15.93 27.29 6.72
N ILE A 180 -15.08 28.19 6.27
CA ILE A 180 -14.83 28.31 4.84
C ILE A 180 -14.04 27.14 4.27
N ILE A 181 -13.40 26.36 5.12
CA ILE A 181 -12.64 25.22 4.67
C ILE A 181 -13.51 24.21 3.94
N GLY A 182 -14.71 24.05 4.39
CA GLY A 182 -15.61 23.08 3.82
C GLY A 182 -15.95 23.28 2.36
N ARG A 183 -15.69 24.43 1.80
CA ARG A 183 -16.04 24.70 0.44
C ARG A 183 -14.91 24.46 -0.53
N ASP A 184 -13.79 24.17 -0.04
CA ASP A 184 -12.71 23.90 -0.91
C ASP A 184 -12.90 22.63 -1.54
N ASP A 185 -13.52 22.59 -2.42
CA ASP A 185 -13.81 21.46 -3.01
C ASP A 185 -13.24 21.18 -4.24
#